data_4cf4a527ac29e10481f53f8bcc24ffe9
#
_entry.id   4cf4a527ac29e10481f53f8bcc24ffe9
#
_cell.length_a   1.000
_cell.length_b   1.000
_cell.length_c   1.000
_cell.angle_alpha   90.00
_cell.angle_beta   90.00
_cell.angle_gamma   90.00
#
_symmetry.space_group_name_H-M   'P 1'
#
loop_
_entity.id
_entity.type
_entity.pdbx_description
1 polymer ?
#
loop_
_entity_poly.entity_id
_entity_poly.type
_entity_poly.pdbx_seq_one_letter_code
_entity_poly.pdbx_strand_id
1 'polypeptide(L)'
;MTGHPGPATGADRLRSAALLTATAAQVLVPVVGPLLGQRPVGEVSKETPSIVTPPDWAFGVWGPIFAGSAATAVVQALPGHRTEPASREAGWWLAAAATGNAAWEFVAQSGRYRATPPILWGIVAAAGAAHAALQRTAPTATARLATGSNGMLLGWTALAAAINTADVLLATLSIAPDSRRGRAVSLGLVGGAAAGVTAVVAASRRGAAAVASTTSWGLSTLAATTARTSVRATAWAGVSGVAGGLLARVAKTRRTRDLFG
;
A
#
# COMPACT_ATOMS: atom_id res chain seq x y z
N MET A 1 -7.16 -17.22 -31.25
CA MET A 1 -6.31 -18.38 -30.86
C MET A 1 -6.08 -18.27 -29.35
N THR A 2 -6.89 -18.96 -28.57
CA THR A 2 -6.72 -19.09 -27.12
C THR A 2 -5.75 -20.24 -26.86
N GLY A 3 -4.45 -19.97 -26.92
CA GLY A 3 -3.43 -20.94 -26.52
C GLY A 3 -3.66 -21.35 -25.07
N HIS A 4 -3.92 -22.63 -24.81
CA HIS A 4 -3.91 -23.15 -23.44
C HIS A 4 -2.56 -22.85 -22.81
N PRO A 5 -2.52 -22.26 -21.61
CA PRO A 5 -1.25 -22.03 -20.93
C PRO A 5 -0.56 -23.41 -20.75
N GLY A 6 0.71 -23.49 -21.17
CA GLY A 6 1.49 -24.71 -21.03
C GLY A 6 1.62 -25.16 -19.57
N PRO A 7 2.13 -26.36 -19.28
CA PRO A 7 2.26 -26.89 -17.93
C PRO A 7 3.09 -25.97 -17.05
N ALA A 8 2.78 -25.95 -15.74
CA ALA A 8 3.47 -25.13 -14.77
C ALA A 8 4.94 -25.55 -14.62
N THR A 9 5.85 -24.60 -14.78
CA THR A 9 7.30 -24.78 -14.63
C THR A 9 7.71 -24.79 -13.13
N GLY A 10 8.97 -25.18 -12.85
CA GLY A 10 9.56 -25.03 -11.52
C GLY A 10 9.55 -23.58 -11.04
N ALA A 11 9.82 -22.61 -11.93
CA ALA A 11 9.77 -21.19 -11.62
C ALA A 11 8.36 -20.71 -11.24
N ASP A 12 7.30 -21.22 -11.90
CA ASP A 12 5.92 -20.89 -11.54
C ASP A 12 5.55 -21.40 -10.15
N ARG A 13 6.03 -22.60 -9.78
CA ARG A 13 5.81 -23.17 -8.44
C ARG A 13 6.57 -22.39 -7.36
N LEU A 14 7.82 -22.05 -7.62
CA LEU A 14 8.66 -21.28 -6.69
C LEU A 14 8.06 -19.90 -6.45
N ARG A 15 7.64 -19.18 -7.49
CA ARG A 15 6.99 -17.88 -7.39
C ARG A 15 5.71 -17.95 -6.55
N SER A 16 4.85 -18.95 -6.80
CA SER A 16 3.62 -19.13 -6.04
C SER A 16 3.89 -19.46 -4.57
N ALA A 17 4.89 -20.30 -4.30
CA ALA A 17 5.32 -20.60 -2.93
C ALA A 17 5.88 -19.35 -2.23
N ALA A 18 6.73 -18.58 -2.91
CA ALA A 18 7.28 -17.33 -2.36
C ALA A 18 6.17 -16.33 -2.01
N LEU A 19 5.17 -16.15 -2.90
CA LEU A 19 4.04 -15.27 -2.64
C LEU A 19 3.21 -15.76 -1.44
N LEU A 20 2.90 -17.06 -1.36
CA LEU A 20 2.16 -17.62 -0.23
C LEU A 20 2.91 -17.43 1.09
N THR A 21 4.20 -17.75 1.13
CA THR A 21 5.02 -17.61 2.34
C THR A 21 5.14 -16.16 2.77
N ALA A 22 5.43 -15.25 1.83
CA ALA A 22 5.52 -13.82 2.12
C ALA A 22 4.19 -13.25 2.63
N THR A 23 3.08 -13.67 2.00
CA THR A 23 1.74 -13.24 2.42
C THR A 23 1.37 -13.80 3.79
N ALA A 24 1.71 -15.07 4.09
CA ALA A 24 1.52 -15.62 5.42
C ALA A 24 2.35 -14.84 6.46
N ALA A 25 3.60 -14.50 6.16
CA ALA A 25 4.44 -13.72 7.04
C ALA A 25 3.84 -12.33 7.34
N GLN A 26 3.39 -11.59 6.32
CA GLN A 26 2.79 -10.26 6.54
C GLN A 26 1.49 -10.29 7.37
N VAL A 27 0.73 -11.39 7.33
CA VAL A 27 -0.49 -11.55 8.13
C VAL A 27 -0.17 -12.00 9.56
N LEU A 28 0.86 -12.84 9.72
CA LEU A 28 1.19 -13.44 11.02
C LEU A 28 2.07 -12.54 11.89
N VAL A 29 3.01 -11.78 11.31
CA VAL A 29 3.96 -10.96 12.08
C VAL A 29 3.25 -9.98 13.03
N PRO A 30 2.20 -9.22 12.62
CA PRO A 30 1.53 -8.30 13.52
C PRO A 30 0.77 -8.98 14.67
N VAL A 31 0.43 -10.26 14.51
CA VAL A 31 -0.27 -11.06 15.54
C VAL A 31 0.72 -11.77 16.45
N VAL A 32 1.75 -12.38 15.86
CA VAL A 32 2.73 -13.19 16.61
C VAL A 32 3.71 -12.30 17.37
N GLY A 33 4.11 -11.16 16.83
CA GLY A 33 5.05 -10.25 17.48
C GLY A 33 4.64 -9.86 18.90
N PRO A 34 3.43 -9.36 19.13
CA PRO A 34 2.93 -9.04 20.47
C PRO A 34 2.87 -10.27 21.41
N LEU A 35 2.56 -11.46 20.90
CA LEU A 35 2.57 -12.70 21.69
C LEU A 35 3.98 -13.09 22.13
N LEU A 36 5.00 -12.64 21.40
CA LEU A 36 6.43 -12.82 21.72
C LEU A 36 7.02 -11.64 22.51
N GLY A 37 6.18 -10.76 23.05
CA GLY A 37 6.60 -9.60 23.86
C GLY A 37 7.05 -8.38 23.06
N GLN A 38 6.86 -8.36 21.74
CA GLN A 38 7.07 -7.15 20.95
C GLN A 38 5.87 -6.20 21.09
N ARG A 39 6.10 -4.91 20.90
CA ARG A 39 5.03 -3.93 21.01
C ARG A 39 4.24 -3.78 19.71
N PRO A 40 2.90 -3.62 19.76
CA PRO A 40 2.11 -3.33 18.57
C PRO A 40 2.62 -2.07 17.84
N VAL A 41 2.58 -2.09 16.50
CA VAL A 41 3.05 -0.96 15.67
C VAL A 41 2.37 0.36 16.04
N GLY A 42 1.08 0.32 16.40
CA GLY A 42 0.33 1.51 16.84
C GLY A 42 0.86 2.15 18.13
N GLU A 43 1.43 1.36 19.04
CA GLU A 43 2.06 1.89 20.24
C GLU A 43 3.43 2.52 19.94
N VAL A 44 4.23 1.83 19.12
CA VAL A 44 5.56 2.32 18.73
C VAL A 44 5.47 3.63 17.95
N SER A 45 4.47 3.76 17.08
CA SER A 45 4.26 4.99 16.30
C SER A 45 3.94 6.21 17.16
N LYS A 46 3.34 6.03 18.35
CA LYS A 46 3.02 7.13 19.29
C LYS A 46 4.24 7.71 20.00
N GLU A 47 5.36 6.99 20.03
CA GLU A 47 6.60 7.47 20.65
C GLU A 47 7.30 8.56 19.83
N THR A 48 6.98 8.63 18.54
CA THR A 48 7.53 9.65 17.65
C THR A 48 6.49 10.76 17.47
N PRO A 49 6.76 11.99 17.99
CA PRO A 49 5.82 13.10 17.84
C PRO A 49 5.53 13.38 16.37
N SER A 50 4.27 13.34 15.99
CA SER A 50 3.79 13.57 14.61
C SER A 50 2.57 14.47 14.61
N ILE A 51 2.43 15.24 13.55
CA ILE A 51 1.22 16.06 13.30
C ILE A 51 0.36 15.50 12.17
N VAL A 52 0.83 14.46 11.50
CA VAL A 52 0.20 13.87 10.30
C VAL A 52 -0.10 12.38 10.44
N THR A 53 0.02 11.81 11.65
CA THR A 53 -0.34 10.41 11.91
C THR A 53 -1.87 10.28 12.01
N PRO A 54 -2.50 9.38 11.22
CA PRO A 54 -3.91 9.06 11.37
C PRO A 54 -4.22 8.44 12.73
N PRO A 55 -5.49 8.47 13.18
CA PRO A 55 -5.90 7.85 14.44
C PRO A 55 -5.76 6.33 14.40
N ASP A 56 -5.63 5.70 15.57
CA ASP A 56 -5.39 4.23 15.67
C ASP A 56 -6.41 3.39 14.90
N TRP A 57 -7.68 3.76 14.97
CA TRP A 57 -8.73 3.01 14.27
C TRP A 57 -8.60 3.05 12.72
N ALA A 58 -7.86 4.03 12.18
CA ALA A 58 -7.58 4.10 10.74
C ALA A 58 -6.74 2.91 10.26
N PHE A 59 -5.93 2.32 11.14
CA PHE A 59 -5.12 1.12 10.83
C PHE A 59 -5.97 -0.14 10.62
N GLY A 60 -7.27 -0.11 10.93
CA GLY A 60 -8.21 -1.17 10.55
C GLY A 60 -8.24 -1.47 9.05
N VAL A 61 -7.75 -0.56 8.20
CA VAL A 61 -7.56 -0.76 6.76
C VAL A 61 -6.65 -1.96 6.42
N TRP A 62 -5.79 -2.39 7.35
CA TRP A 62 -4.97 -3.58 7.16
C TRP A 62 -5.79 -4.86 7.02
N GLY A 63 -6.97 -4.93 7.65
CA GLY A 63 -7.87 -6.09 7.53
C GLY A 63 -8.20 -6.43 6.06
N PRO A 64 -8.84 -5.54 5.29
CA PRO A 64 -9.11 -5.76 3.88
C PRO A 64 -7.86 -5.90 3.01
N ILE A 65 -6.74 -5.21 3.33
CA ILE A 65 -5.46 -5.37 2.62
C ILE A 65 -4.94 -6.81 2.78
N PHE A 66 -4.89 -7.33 4.01
CA PHE A 66 -4.42 -8.69 4.28
C PHE A 66 -5.33 -9.75 3.69
N ALA A 67 -6.65 -9.58 3.81
CA ALA A 67 -7.62 -10.50 3.22
C ALA A 67 -7.47 -10.57 1.69
N GLY A 68 -7.34 -9.42 1.02
CA GLY A 68 -7.12 -9.35 -0.42
C GLY A 68 -5.80 -9.96 -0.86
N SER A 69 -4.71 -9.70 -0.11
CA SER A 69 -3.40 -10.29 -0.37
C SER A 69 -3.43 -11.80 -0.21
N ALA A 70 -4.06 -12.31 0.86
CA ALA A 70 -4.20 -13.74 1.11
C ALA A 70 -5.01 -14.42 0.00
N ALA A 71 -6.15 -13.86 -0.38
CA ALA A 71 -6.96 -14.36 -1.48
C ALA A 71 -6.16 -14.39 -2.80
N THR A 72 -5.39 -13.34 -3.10
CA THR A 72 -4.54 -13.26 -4.28
C THR A 72 -3.47 -14.36 -4.27
N ALA A 73 -2.78 -14.55 -3.15
CA ALA A 73 -1.73 -15.56 -3.01
C ALA A 73 -2.27 -16.97 -3.17
N VAL A 74 -3.42 -17.26 -2.55
CA VAL A 74 -4.10 -18.57 -2.67
C VAL A 74 -4.52 -18.82 -4.11
N VAL A 75 -5.21 -17.88 -4.76
CA VAL A 75 -5.66 -18.05 -6.15
C VAL A 75 -4.47 -18.26 -7.08
N GLN A 76 -3.40 -17.47 -6.96
CA GLN A 76 -2.20 -17.63 -7.81
C GLN A 76 -1.43 -18.94 -7.54
N ALA A 77 -1.67 -19.59 -6.40
CA ALA A 77 -1.07 -20.90 -6.10
C ALA A 77 -1.86 -22.08 -6.68
N LEU A 78 -3.11 -21.90 -7.09
CA LEU A 78 -3.92 -22.95 -7.71
C LEU A 78 -3.33 -23.37 -9.05
N PRO A 79 -3.39 -24.67 -9.41
CA PRO A 79 -2.74 -25.20 -10.61
C PRO A 79 -3.10 -24.47 -11.91
N GLY A 80 -4.36 -24.10 -12.10
CA GLY A 80 -4.82 -23.39 -13.31
C GLY A 80 -4.42 -21.93 -13.39
N HIS A 81 -4.14 -21.28 -12.24
CA HIS A 81 -3.91 -19.83 -12.17
C HIS A 81 -2.42 -19.45 -12.10
N ARG A 82 -1.54 -20.37 -11.64
CA ARG A 82 -0.10 -20.06 -11.50
C ARG A 82 0.61 -19.79 -12.83
N THR A 83 0.04 -20.24 -13.94
CA THR A 83 0.60 -20.03 -15.29
C THR A 83 -0.02 -18.83 -16.01
N GLU A 84 -1.03 -18.19 -15.44
CA GLU A 84 -1.64 -17.01 -16.04
C GLU A 84 -0.62 -15.85 -16.18
N PRO A 85 -0.74 -15.02 -17.23
CA PRO A 85 0.14 -13.86 -17.41
C PRO A 85 0.20 -12.95 -16.19
N ALA A 86 -0.94 -12.70 -15.54
CA ALA A 86 -1.00 -11.88 -14.31
C ALA A 86 -0.12 -12.46 -13.20
N SER A 87 -0.14 -13.78 -13.00
CA SER A 87 0.69 -14.45 -12.00
C SER A 87 2.17 -14.40 -12.38
N ARG A 88 2.52 -14.62 -13.66
CA ARG A 88 3.91 -14.61 -14.13
C ARG A 88 4.54 -13.23 -14.11
N GLU A 89 3.81 -12.20 -14.52
CA GLU A 89 4.34 -10.83 -14.61
C GLU A 89 4.37 -10.09 -13.28
N ALA A 90 3.36 -10.30 -12.41
CA ALA A 90 3.25 -9.55 -11.16
C ALA A 90 3.66 -10.35 -9.92
N GLY A 91 3.65 -11.69 -9.96
CA GLY A 91 3.76 -12.51 -8.75
C GLY A 91 5.03 -12.30 -7.93
N TRP A 92 6.19 -12.09 -8.56
CA TRP A 92 7.42 -11.77 -7.85
C TRP A 92 7.39 -10.39 -7.19
N TRP A 93 6.80 -9.41 -7.84
CA TRP A 93 6.62 -8.07 -7.27
C TRP A 93 5.63 -8.07 -6.09
N LEU A 94 4.55 -8.85 -6.21
CA LEU A 94 3.61 -9.06 -5.10
C LEU A 94 4.29 -9.77 -3.92
N ALA A 95 5.12 -10.78 -4.17
CA ALA A 95 5.90 -11.45 -3.12
C ALA A 95 6.89 -10.48 -2.47
N ALA A 96 7.58 -9.65 -3.24
CA ALA A 96 8.49 -8.64 -2.72
C ALA A 96 7.77 -7.60 -1.86
N ALA A 97 6.59 -7.12 -2.29
CA ALA A 97 5.79 -6.19 -1.51
C ALA A 97 5.31 -6.81 -0.18
N ALA A 98 4.83 -8.05 -0.20
CA ALA A 98 4.40 -8.77 1.00
C ALA A 98 5.57 -9.04 1.96
N THR A 99 6.74 -9.44 1.43
CA THR A 99 7.97 -9.61 2.24
C THR A 99 8.39 -8.29 2.87
N GLY A 100 8.39 -7.20 2.10
CA GLY A 100 8.69 -5.87 2.61
C GLY A 100 7.74 -5.46 3.72
N ASN A 101 6.44 -5.75 3.57
CA ASN A 101 5.45 -5.42 4.59
C ASN A 101 5.68 -6.20 5.89
N ALA A 102 5.93 -7.52 5.80
CA ALA A 102 6.29 -8.33 6.98
C ALA A 102 7.58 -7.82 7.66
N ALA A 103 8.58 -7.43 6.86
CA ALA A 103 9.84 -6.87 7.37
C ALA A 103 9.61 -5.51 8.04
N TRP A 104 8.77 -4.65 7.45
CA TRP A 104 8.41 -3.35 8.06
C TRP A 104 7.74 -3.53 9.41
N GLU A 105 6.75 -4.41 9.50
CA GLU A 105 6.05 -4.71 10.76
C GLU A 105 6.99 -5.24 11.83
N PHE A 106 7.83 -6.22 11.48
CA PHE A 106 8.81 -6.77 12.41
C PHE A 106 9.80 -5.71 12.91
N VAL A 107 10.32 -4.86 12.02
CA VAL A 107 11.26 -3.79 12.36
C VAL A 107 10.60 -2.74 13.24
N ALA A 108 9.36 -2.36 12.93
CA ALA A 108 8.58 -1.42 13.73
C ALA A 108 8.30 -1.97 15.13
N GLN A 109 7.81 -3.21 15.24
CA GLN A 109 7.54 -3.88 16.53
C GLN A 109 8.80 -4.07 17.38
N SER A 110 9.98 -4.21 16.72
CA SER A 110 11.29 -4.29 17.40
C SER A 110 11.78 -2.93 17.93
N GLY A 111 10.99 -1.87 17.84
CA GLY A 111 11.38 -0.53 18.28
C GLY A 111 12.37 0.19 17.37
N ARG A 112 12.70 -0.37 16.19
CA ARG A 112 13.65 0.21 15.23
C ARG A 112 12.95 1.15 14.24
N TYR A 113 12.09 2.03 14.73
CA TYR A 113 11.24 2.86 13.90
C TYR A 113 12.01 3.70 12.86
N ARG A 114 13.23 4.13 13.17
CA ARG A 114 14.09 4.88 12.22
C ARG A 114 14.46 4.11 10.96
N ALA A 115 14.36 2.78 10.97
CA ALA A 115 14.65 1.94 9.80
C ALA A 115 13.40 1.68 8.93
N THR A 116 12.21 2.13 9.35
CA THR A 116 10.96 1.84 8.63
C THR A 116 10.79 2.60 7.30
N PRO A 117 11.22 3.87 7.10
CA PRO A 117 10.99 4.59 5.86
C PRO A 117 11.58 3.90 4.61
N PRO A 118 12.84 3.47 4.58
CA PRO A 118 13.38 2.82 3.39
C PRO A 118 12.67 1.51 3.05
N ILE A 119 12.19 0.76 4.05
CA ILE A 119 11.42 -0.46 3.84
C ILE A 119 10.06 -0.12 3.22
N LEU A 120 9.36 0.89 3.74
CA LEU A 120 8.07 1.34 3.19
C LEU A 120 8.21 1.83 1.75
N TRP A 121 9.25 2.58 1.41
CA TRP A 121 9.49 2.98 0.02
C TRP A 121 9.83 1.78 -0.88
N GLY A 122 10.51 0.76 -0.34
CA GLY A 122 10.70 -0.54 -1.02
C GLY A 122 9.37 -1.23 -1.32
N ILE A 123 8.42 -1.23 -0.36
CA ILE A 123 7.06 -1.76 -0.57
C ILE A 123 6.33 -0.97 -1.66
N VAL A 124 6.38 0.37 -1.61
CA VAL A 124 5.77 1.24 -2.63
C VAL A 124 6.32 0.94 -4.02
N ALA A 125 7.64 0.77 -4.14
CA ALA A 125 8.29 0.43 -5.40
C ALA A 125 7.84 -0.95 -5.91
N ALA A 126 7.84 -1.97 -5.07
CA ALA A 126 7.41 -3.33 -5.43
C ALA A 126 5.92 -3.39 -5.79
N ALA A 127 5.05 -2.78 -4.96
CA ALA A 127 3.63 -2.72 -5.23
C ALA A 127 3.31 -1.88 -6.49
N GLY A 128 4.06 -0.79 -6.72
CA GLY A 128 3.97 0.01 -7.94
C GLY A 128 4.37 -0.79 -9.18
N ALA A 129 5.46 -1.56 -9.11
CA ALA A 129 5.89 -2.46 -10.19
C ALA A 129 4.86 -3.56 -10.47
N ALA A 130 4.29 -4.18 -9.41
CA ALA A 130 3.19 -5.14 -9.53
C ALA A 130 1.98 -4.49 -10.21
N HIS A 131 1.59 -3.29 -9.77
CA HIS A 131 0.46 -2.55 -10.34
C HIS A 131 0.71 -2.27 -11.83
N ALA A 132 1.88 -1.79 -12.21
CA ALA A 132 2.25 -1.53 -13.60
C ALA A 132 2.26 -2.81 -14.46
N ALA A 133 2.75 -3.93 -13.94
CA ALA A 133 2.72 -5.23 -14.61
C ALA A 133 1.27 -5.66 -14.87
N LEU A 134 0.41 -5.59 -13.86
CA LEU A 134 -1.00 -5.96 -13.96
C LEU A 134 -1.79 -5.09 -14.97
N GLN A 135 -1.39 -3.82 -15.19
CA GLN A 135 -2.01 -2.97 -16.23
C GLN A 135 -1.82 -3.52 -17.65
N ARG A 136 -0.78 -4.35 -17.88
CA ARG A 136 -0.43 -4.91 -19.20
C ARG A 136 -1.07 -6.28 -19.47
N THR A 137 -1.58 -6.97 -18.45
CA THR A 137 -2.18 -8.29 -18.59
C THR A 137 -3.66 -8.23 -19.01
N ALA A 138 -4.21 -9.35 -19.49
CA ALA A 138 -5.63 -9.47 -19.75
C ALA A 138 -6.46 -9.39 -18.46
N PRO A 139 -7.71 -8.86 -18.48
CA PRO A 139 -8.55 -8.69 -17.30
C PRO A 139 -9.22 -10.01 -16.85
N THR A 140 -8.43 -11.02 -16.51
CA THR A 140 -8.93 -12.27 -15.91
C THR A 140 -9.39 -12.03 -14.45
N ALA A 141 -10.12 -12.98 -13.88
CA ALA A 141 -10.50 -12.91 -12.46
C ALA A 141 -9.27 -12.80 -11.54
N THR A 142 -8.21 -13.58 -11.83
CA THR A 142 -6.93 -13.51 -11.10
C THR A 142 -6.27 -12.13 -11.22
N ALA A 143 -6.22 -11.57 -12.43
CA ALA A 143 -5.66 -10.23 -12.65
C ALA A 143 -6.46 -9.16 -11.88
N ARG A 144 -7.78 -9.22 -11.89
CA ARG A 144 -8.66 -8.27 -11.18
C ARG A 144 -8.46 -8.34 -9.68
N LEU A 145 -8.47 -9.55 -9.11
CA LEU A 145 -8.24 -9.77 -7.68
C LEU A 145 -6.87 -9.21 -7.27
N ALA A 146 -5.81 -9.58 -8.00
CA ALA A 146 -4.46 -9.10 -7.73
C ALA A 146 -4.34 -7.57 -7.86
N THR A 147 -4.98 -6.97 -8.87
CA THR A 147 -4.95 -5.52 -9.07
C THR A 147 -5.67 -4.78 -7.95
N GLY A 148 -6.83 -5.29 -7.51
CA GLY A 148 -7.60 -4.71 -6.41
C GLY A 148 -6.85 -4.77 -5.09
N SER A 149 -6.37 -5.97 -4.69
CA SER A 149 -5.65 -6.16 -3.43
C SER A 149 -4.34 -5.38 -3.39
N ASN A 150 -3.53 -5.45 -4.45
CA ASN A 150 -2.28 -4.70 -4.53
C ASN A 150 -2.50 -3.19 -4.61
N GLY A 151 -3.60 -2.75 -5.24
CA GLY A 151 -3.98 -1.34 -5.28
C GLY A 151 -4.25 -0.78 -3.88
N MET A 152 -4.96 -1.52 -3.02
CA MET A 152 -5.17 -1.14 -1.62
C MET A 152 -3.84 -1.05 -0.86
N LEU A 153 -2.95 -2.02 -1.02
CA LEU A 153 -1.61 -1.99 -0.40
C LEU A 153 -0.83 -0.77 -0.88
N LEU A 154 -0.76 -0.53 -2.19
CA LEU A 154 -0.02 0.59 -2.78
C LEU A 154 -0.51 1.95 -2.26
N GLY A 155 -1.83 2.16 -2.24
CA GLY A 155 -2.41 3.42 -1.80
C GLY A 155 -2.15 3.71 -0.32
N TRP A 156 -2.28 2.69 0.54
CA TRP A 156 -2.01 2.83 1.98
C TRP A 156 -0.53 3.03 2.27
N THR A 157 0.34 2.20 1.68
CA THR A 157 1.79 2.26 1.95
C THR A 157 2.46 3.50 1.39
N ALA A 158 1.95 4.08 0.30
CA ALA A 158 2.44 5.37 -0.20
C ALA A 158 2.25 6.50 0.82
N LEU A 159 1.08 6.57 1.46
CA LEU A 159 0.81 7.52 2.52
C LEU A 159 1.65 7.21 3.78
N ALA A 160 1.69 5.94 4.19
CA ALA A 160 2.48 5.51 5.36
C ALA A 160 3.98 5.79 5.19
N ALA A 161 4.54 5.58 3.99
CA ALA A 161 5.94 5.90 3.68
C ALA A 161 6.24 7.39 3.85
N ALA A 162 5.36 8.25 3.37
CA ALA A 162 5.51 9.70 3.50
C ALA A 162 5.44 10.15 4.97
N ILE A 163 4.48 9.64 5.74
CA ILE A 163 4.31 9.95 7.16
C ILE A 163 5.54 9.48 7.95
N ASN A 164 5.94 8.21 7.81
CA ASN A 164 7.11 7.68 8.52
C ASN A 164 8.39 8.42 8.13
N THR A 165 8.53 8.84 6.86
CA THR A 165 9.67 9.66 6.44
C THR A 165 9.68 11.01 7.12
N ALA A 166 8.52 11.68 7.22
CA ALA A 166 8.41 12.95 7.91
C ALA A 166 8.83 12.80 9.39
N ASP A 167 8.25 11.84 10.08
CA ASP A 167 8.46 11.61 11.50
C ASP A 167 9.92 11.28 11.83
N VAL A 168 10.51 10.35 11.06
CA VAL A 168 11.92 9.96 11.24
C VAL A 168 12.87 11.11 10.89
N LEU A 169 12.59 11.85 9.83
CA LEU A 169 13.42 13.00 9.42
C LEU A 169 13.40 14.10 10.48
N LEU A 170 12.21 14.45 10.98
CA LEU A 170 12.08 15.47 12.03
C LEU A 170 12.76 15.04 13.32
N ALA A 171 12.59 13.80 13.75
CA ALA A 171 13.26 13.24 14.92
C ALA A 171 14.78 13.22 14.76
N THR A 172 15.29 12.83 13.58
CA THR A 172 16.74 12.77 13.31
C THR A 172 17.38 14.15 13.30
N LEU A 173 16.69 15.15 12.75
CA LEU A 173 17.17 16.52 12.66
C LEU A 173 16.83 17.37 13.90
N SER A 174 16.19 16.77 14.93
CA SER A 174 15.72 17.45 16.14
C SER A 174 14.83 18.66 15.83
N ILE A 175 13.97 18.54 14.79
CA ILE A 175 13.03 19.58 14.39
C ILE A 175 11.69 19.33 15.06
N ALA A 176 11.20 20.31 15.83
CA ALA A 176 9.88 20.22 16.43
C ALA A 176 8.78 20.12 15.34
N PRO A 177 7.88 19.12 15.40
CA PRO A 177 6.83 18.92 14.37
C PRO A 177 5.91 20.13 14.19
N ASP A 178 5.64 20.88 15.26
CA ASP A 178 4.82 22.10 15.27
C ASP A 178 5.55 23.35 14.81
N SER A 179 6.87 23.31 14.60
CA SER A 179 7.62 24.43 14.04
C SER A 179 7.19 24.70 12.58
N ARG A 180 7.47 25.91 12.09
CA ARG A 180 7.20 26.25 10.67
C ARG A 180 7.89 25.26 9.73
N ARG A 181 9.14 24.88 10.02
CA ARG A 181 9.91 23.92 9.23
C ARG A 181 9.35 22.50 9.34
N GLY A 182 9.00 22.05 10.57
CA GLY A 182 8.41 20.72 10.79
C GLY A 182 7.08 20.56 10.05
N ARG A 183 6.20 21.56 10.13
CA ARG A 183 4.95 21.58 9.36
C ARG A 183 5.20 21.53 7.86
N ALA A 184 6.13 22.31 7.32
CA ALA A 184 6.43 22.33 5.90
C ALA A 184 6.92 20.96 5.41
N VAL A 185 7.78 20.28 6.17
CA VAL A 185 8.27 18.92 5.84
C VAL A 185 7.10 17.92 5.85
N SER A 186 6.32 17.88 6.95
CA SER A 186 5.23 16.90 7.08
C SER A 186 4.15 17.09 6.02
N LEU A 187 3.71 18.34 5.79
CA LEU A 187 2.67 18.63 4.78
C LEU A 187 3.18 18.44 3.36
N GLY A 188 4.47 18.77 3.10
CA GLY A 188 5.10 18.55 1.79
C GLY A 188 5.18 17.07 1.43
N LEU A 189 5.58 16.21 2.36
CA LEU A 189 5.66 14.76 2.13
C LEU A 189 4.26 14.13 1.95
N VAL A 190 3.31 14.46 2.83
CA VAL A 190 1.93 13.94 2.71
C VAL A 190 1.25 14.45 1.44
N GLY A 191 1.39 15.74 1.12
CA GLY A 191 0.87 16.31 -0.11
C GLY A 191 1.52 15.72 -1.36
N GLY A 192 2.84 15.51 -1.33
CA GLY A 192 3.58 14.85 -2.41
C GLY A 192 3.12 13.40 -2.64
N ALA A 193 2.93 12.63 -1.56
CA ALA A 193 2.37 11.28 -1.66
C ALA A 193 0.95 11.27 -2.25
N ALA A 194 0.09 12.18 -1.79
CA ALA A 194 -1.27 12.32 -2.33
C ALA A 194 -1.25 12.68 -3.84
N ALA A 195 -0.36 13.58 -4.26
CA ALA A 195 -0.17 13.93 -5.67
C ALA A 195 0.34 12.75 -6.51
N GLY A 196 1.32 12.00 -6.00
CA GLY A 196 1.83 10.79 -6.63
C GLY A 196 0.75 9.72 -6.80
N VAL A 197 -0.04 9.47 -5.75
CA VAL A 197 -1.19 8.56 -5.81
C VAL A 197 -2.25 9.06 -6.81
N THR A 198 -2.54 10.36 -6.84
CA THR A 198 -3.45 10.96 -7.83
C THR A 198 -2.99 10.65 -9.26
N ALA A 199 -1.70 10.80 -9.54
CA ALA A 199 -1.13 10.48 -10.85
C ALA A 199 -1.27 8.99 -11.19
N VAL A 200 -1.00 8.08 -10.23
CA VAL A 200 -1.19 6.64 -10.40
C VAL A 200 -2.66 6.32 -10.70
N VAL A 201 -3.60 6.88 -9.91
CA VAL A 201 -5.05 6.68 -10.09
C VAL A 201 -5.50 7.13 -11.47
N ALA A 202 -5.09 8.33 -11.90
CA ALA A 202 -5.46 8.89 -13.21
C ALA A 202 -4.88 8.09 -14.38
N ALA A 203 -3.68 7.49 -14.21
CA ALA A 203 -3.01 6.67 -15.22
C ALA A 203 -3.49 5.22 -15.27
N SER A 204 -4.11 4.72 -14.20
CA SER A 204 -4.48 3.31 -14.06
C SER A 204 -5.61 2.92 -15.01
N ARG A 205 -5.43 1.83 -15.73
CA ARG A 205 -6.51 1.19 -16.52
C ARG A 205 -7.45 0.39 -15.64
N ARG A 206 -6.92 -0.23 -14.56
CA ARG A 206 -7.63 -1.07 -13.59
C ARG A 206 -7.16 -0.79 -12.17
N GLY A 207 -8.01 -1.08 -11.18
CA GLY A 207 -7.68 -0.94 -9.76
C GLY A 207 -7.52 0.51 -9.27
N ALA A 208 -7.89 1.49 -10.07
CA ALA A 208 -7.80 2.91 -9.71
C ALA A 208 -8.52 3.23 -8.40
N ALA A 209 -9.74 2.67 -8.22
CA ALA A 209 -10.52 2.89 -7.00
C ALA A 209 -9.92 2.18 -5.78
N ALA A 210 -9.27 1.03 -5.97
CA ALA A 210 -8.59 0.34 -4.88
C ALA A 210 -7.41 1.15 -4.34
N VAL A 211 -6.58 1.72 -5.24
CA VAL A 211 -5.50 2.65 -4.85
C VAL A 211 -6.08 3.90 -4.16
N ALA A 212 -7.12 4.48 -4.76
CA ALA A 212 -7.76 5.70 -4.26
C ALA A 212 -8.38 5.50 -2.88
N SER A 213 -9.05 4.36 -2.64
CA SER A 213 -9.82 4.11 -1.42
C SER A 213 -8.98 4.16 -0.15
N THR A 214 -7.84 3.48 -0.13
CA THR A 214 -7.00 3.38 1.07
C THR A 214 -6.22 4.67 1.33
N THR A 215 -5.77 5.36 0.30
CA THR A 215 -5.16 6.70 0.46
C THR A 215 -6.19 7.71 0.94
N SER A 216 -7.38 7.74 0.33
CA SER A 216 -8.47 8.63 0.77
C SER A 216 -8.93 8.30 2.19
N TRP A 217 -8.98 7.02 2.56
CA TRP A 217 -9.25 6.60 3.93
C TRP A 217 -8.27 7.24 4.92
N GLY A 218 -6.95 7.05 4.74
CA GLY A 218 -5.94 7.60 5.62
C GLY A 218 -5.99 9.13 5.71
N LEU A 219 -6.13 9.81 4.57
CA LEU A 219 -6.25 11.27 4.53
C LEU A 219 -7.55 11.78 5.17
N SER A 220 -8.68 11.12 4.93
CA SER A 220 -9.97 11.51 5.53
C SER A 220 -9.98 11.33 7.04
N THR A 221 -9.42 10.22 7.55
CA THR A 221 -9.33 9.97 8.98
C THR A 221 -8.39 10.97 9.66
N LEU A 222 -7.27 11.32 9.03
CA LEU A 222 -6.38 12.39 9.48
C LEU A 222 -7.11 13.74 9.51
N ALA A 223 -7.83 14.10 8.44
CA ALA A 223 -8.57 15.37 8.37
C ALA A 223 -9.67 15.47 9.43
N ALA A 224 -10.36 14.36 9.70
CA ALA A 224 -11.47 14.32 10.65
C ALA A 224 -11.02 14.46 12.10
N THR A 225 -9.80 14.01 12.44
CA THR A 225 -9.33 13.96 13.84
C THR A 225 -8.34 15.05 14.20
N THR A 226 -7.69 15.68 13.22
CA THR A 226 -6.70 16.75 13.51
C THR A 226 -7.37 18.07 13.91
N ALA A 227 -6.86 18.69 14.98
CA ALA A 227 -7.23 20.07 15.33
C ALA A 227 -6.52 21.12 14.47
N ARG A 228 -5.46 20.75 13.70
CA ARG A 228 -4.61 21.68 12.97
C ARG A 228 -5.21 21.99 11.60
N THR A 229 -5.59 23.24 11.36
CA THR A 229 -6.23 23.69 10.11
C THR A 229 -5.37 23.39 8.86
N SER A 230 -4.04 23.58 8.93
CA SER A 230 -3.14 23.32 7.82
C SER A 230 -3.06 21.83 7.46
N VAL A 231 -3.02 20.95 8.47
CA VAL A 231 -3.05 19.49 8.26
C VAL A 231 -4.38 19.06 7.65
N ARG A 232 -5.49 19.56 8.20
CA ARG A 232 -6.84 19.30 7.68
C ARG A 232 -6.99 19.75 6.24
N ALA A 233 -6.53 20.96 5.92
CA ALA A 233 -6.58 21.49 4.55
C ALA A 233 -5.76 20.64 3.57
N THR A 234 -4.53 20.26 3.93
CA THR A 234 -3.68 19.39 3.10
C THR A 234 -4.31 18.01 2.89
N ALA A 235 -4.87 17.42 3.95
CA ALA A 235 -5.51 16.11 3.87
C ALA A 235 -6.75 16.15 2.96
N TRP A 236 -7.64 17.13 3.11
CA TRP A 236 -8.79 17.29 2.22
C TRP A 236 -8.40 17.65 0.79
N ALA A 237 -7.36 18.46 0.58
CA ALA A 237 -6.82 18.72 -0.76
C ALA A 237 -6.32 17.42 -1.42
N GLY A 238 -5.66 16.55 -0.64
CA GLY A 238 -5.24 15.22 -1.08
C GLY A 238 -6.42 14.33 -1.47
N VAL A 239 -7.46 14.25 -0.63
CA VAL A 239 -8.71 13.50 -0.95
C VAL A 239 -9.34 14.02 -2.23
N SER A 240 -9.46 15.34 -2.37
CA SER A 240 -10.04 15.97 -3.58
C SER A 240 -9.19 15.69 -4.82
N GLY A 241 -7.86 15.72 -4.70
CA GLY A 241 -6.94 15.39 -5.78
C GLY A 241 -7.11 13.93 -6.24
N VAL A 242 -7.13 12.98 -5.31
CA VAL A 242 -7.34 11.54 -5.59
C VAL A 242 -8.71 11.31 -6.24
N ALA A 243 -9.77 11.94 -5.73
CA ALA A 243 -11.11 11.88 -6.33
C ALA A 243 -11.13 12.49 -7.73
N GLY A 244 -10.48 13.63 -7.94
CA GLY A 244 -10.31 14.26 -9.24
C GLY A 244 -9.56 13.36 -10.23
N GLY A 245 -8.49 12.70 -9.81
CA GLY A 245 -7.78 11.70 -10.61
C GLY A 245 -8.67 10.53 -11.02
N LEU A 246 -9.51 10.03 -10.11
CA LEU A 246 -10.48 8.98 -10.41
C LEU A 246 -11.54 9.43 -11.42
N LEU A 247 -12.09 10.65 -11.24
CA LEU A 247 -13.04 11.23 -12.17
C LEU A 247 -12.43 11.45 -13.57
N ALA A 248 -11.22 11.98 -13.64
CA ALA A 248 -10.49 12.16 -14.90
C ALA A 248 -10.27 10.82 -15.63
N ARG A 249 -9.90 9.76 -14.87
CA ARG A 249 -9.79 8.41 -15.43
C ARG A 249 -11.12 7.89 -15.98
N VAL A 250 -12.23 8.05 -15.24
CA VAL A 250 -13.56 7.61 -15.68
C VAL A 250 -13.98 8.38 -16.94
N ALA A 251 -13.81 9.69 -16.95
CA ALA A 251 -14.13 10.53 -18.10
C ALA A 251 -13.34 10.12 -19.36
N LYS A 252 -12.05 9.83 -19.21
CA LYS A 252 -11.17 9.40 -20.31
C LYS A 252 -11.53 8.02 -20.86
N THR A 253 -11.85 7.07 -19.98
CA THR A 253 -12.05 5.67 -20.38
C THR A 253 -13.50 5.32 -20.63
N ARG A 254 -14.45 6.07 -20.08
CA ARG A 254 -15.90 5.79 -20.04
C ARG A 254 -16.23 4.38 -19.51
N ARG A 255 -15.31 3.77 -18.74
CA ARG A 255 -15.43 2.42 -18.20
C ARG A 255 -15.36 2.47 -16.68
N THR A 256 -16.38 1.94 -16.02
CA THR A 256 -16.43 1.81 -14.55
C THR A 256 -16.13 0.39 -14.07
N ARG A 257 -16.23 -0.61 -14.96
CA ARG A 257 -16.08 -2.04 -14.60
C ARG A 257 -14.72 -2.41 -14.02
N ASP A 258 -13.67 -1.69 -14.43
CA ASP A 258 -12.28 -1.99 -14.04
C ASP A 258 -11.74 -1.05 -12.94
N LEU A 259 -12.65 -0.37 -12.19
CA LEU A 259 -12.25 0.57 -11.16
C LEU A 259 -11.59 -0.11 -9.96
N PHE A 260 -12.06 -1.28 -9.57
CA PHE A 260 -11.54 -2.03 -8.43
C PHE A 260 -10.56 -3.15 -8.83
N GLY A 261 -10.65 -3.66 -10.03
CA GLY A 261 -9.76 -4.72 -10.50
C GLY A 261 -9.98 -5.17 -11.94
#